data_9665a65cceeeeccb57e0984c2a3dbab7
#
_entry.id   9665a65cceeeeccb57e0984c2a3dbab7
#
_cell.length_a   1.000
_cell.length_b   1.000
_cell.length_c   1.000
_cell.angle_alpha   90.00
_cell.angle_beta   90.00
_cell.angle_gamma   90.00
#
_symmetry.space_group_name_H-M   'P 1'
#
loop_
_entity.id
_entity.type
_entity.pdbx_description
1 polymer ?
#
loop_
_entity_poly.entity_id
_entity_poly.type
_entity_poly.pdbx_seq_one_letter_code
_entity_poly.pdbx_strand_id
1 'polypeptide(L)'
;MYKLLKRKVDNYLLEWKNNPDHKPLIIKGARQVGKTRSVEWFASQNYQCVIQINFVEQKRYRDIFEDGFEVDAILKNISLLNPELKFIPGDTLFFFDELQACPNCATSLKFFKLDGRFDVICSGSLMGINYREIESNSVGYKEDYEMHSMDFEEFLWAKGYSEEFIDGLYQNMLEVKPINNLQMDVLFGLFRDYVTIGGMPEVVDSYIKNNNFSGTLAIQRQLLKDYEEDITKYVEGLDKAKVKAVYNHISTFLAKENKRFQITKIGKNARNRDYVGCVEWLVDAGVINVCYCLNQPELPLKGNYDPKLYKIYYKDTGLLIASLDEEAQEDLRANKNLGTYKGAVYENIVGDMLVKQGYNLYYYNSDRPALEMDFFVRDADSLIPVEVKANDNATASLNNLLKEDKYPDVKYGIKLGYKNIGFNGKFYTFPYFLTFLLKRFVAERQA
;
A
#
# COMPACT_ATOMS: atom_id res chain seq x y z
N MET A 1 -25.57 -2.45 14.30
CA MET A 1 -24.10 -2.46 14.37
C MET A 1 -23.57 -2.59 12.94
N TYR A 2 -22.89 -1.60 12.42
CA TYR A 2 -22.34 -1.70 11.05
C TYR A 2 -21.25 -2.77 11.04
N LYS A 3 -21.35 -3.74 10.12
CA LYS A 3 -20.32 -4.77 9.94
C LYS A 3 -19.02 -4.07 9.55
N LEU A 4 -18.00 -4.13 10.38
CA LEU A 4 -16.68 -3.60 10.06
C LEU A 4 -16.06 -4.46 8.95
N LEU A 5 -15.39 -3.82 7.99
CA LEU A 5 -14.63 -4.55 6.97
C LEU A 5 -13.45 -5.25 7.65
N LYS A 6 -13.34 -6.57 7.49
CA LYS A 6 -12.19 -7.34 8.00
C LYS A 6 -10.91 -6.90 7.32
N ARG A 7 -9.86 -6.69 8.11
CA ARG A 7 -8.55 -6.23 7.63
C ARG A 7 -7.43 -7.17 8.10
N LYS A 8 -6.35 -7.23 7.33
CA LYS A 8 -5.14 -7.97 7.74
C LYS A 8 -4.51 -7.44 9.02
N VAL A 9 -4.62 -6.14 9.26
CA VAL A 9 -4.16 -5.51 10.50
C VAL A 9 -4.87 -6.06 11.74
N ASP A 10 -6.11 -6.56 11.62
CA ASP A 10 -6.84 -7.12 12.76
C ASP A 10 -6.13 -8.35 13.33
N ASN A 11 -5.65 -9.25 12.47
CA ASN A 11 -4.86 -10.42 12.89
C ASN A 11 -3.49 -9.98 13.45
N TYR A 12 -2.82 -9.01 12.80
CA TYR A 12 -1.56 -8.48 13.28
C TYR A 12 -1.68 -7.87 14.70
N LEU A 13 -2.74 -7.13 14.97
CA LEU A 13 -2.99 -6.55 16.29
C LEU A 13 -3.22 -7.60 17.38
N LEU A 14 -3.89 -8.71 17.04
CA LEU A 14 -4.04 -9.84 17.96
C LEU A 14 -2.71 -10.55 18.23
N GLU A 15 -1.90 -10.79 17.22
CA GLU A 15 -0.56 -11.37 17.35
C GLU A 15 0.34 -10.44 18.16
N TRP A 16 0.31 -9.14 17.90
CA TRP A 16 1.06 -8.12 18.64
C TRP A 16 0.70 -8.13 20.12
N LYS A 17 -0.59 -8.11 20.47
CA LYS A 17 -1.03 -8.15 21.88
C LYS A 17 -0.62 -9.43 22.58
N ASN A 18 -0.67 -10.57 21.90
CA ASN A 18 -0.33 -11.88 22.47
C ASN A 18 1.19 -12.12 22.60
N ASN A 19 2.01 -11.29 21.97
CA ASN A 19 3.47 -11.36 22.14
C ASN A 19 3.88 -10.67 23.46
N PRO A 20 4.43 -11.40 24.45
CA PRO A 20 4.80 -10.81 25.75
C PRO A 20 5.88 -9.74 25.65
N ASP A 21 6.67 -9.76 24.58
CA ASP A 21 7.76 -8.81 24.35
C ASP A 21 7.36 -7.66 23.40
N HIS A 22 6.08 -7.54 23.02
CA HIS A 22 5.62 -6.49 22.13
C HIS A 22 6.01 -5.08 22.62
N LYS A 23 6.19 -4.19 21.67
CA LYS A 23 6.57 -2.80 21.94
C LYS A 23 5.39 -1.88 21.59
N PRO A 24 5.36 -0.64 22.11
CA PRO A 24 4.48 0.37 21.59
C PRO A 24 4.44 0.37 20.07
N LEU A 25 3.24 0.34 19.50
CA LEU A 25 3.01 0.17 18.06
C LEU A 25 2.67 1.51 17.41
N ILE A 26 3.31 1.82 16.29
CA ILE A 26 2.91 2.95 15.44
C ILE A 26 2.32 2.42 14.15
N ILE A 27 1.02 2.64 13.93
CA ILE A 27 0.34 2.32 12.67
C ILE A 27 0.44 3.52 11.74
N LYS A 28 1.26 3.37 10.70
CA LYS A 28 1.47 4.37 9.65
C LYS A 28 0.66 4.01 8.41
N GLY A 29 0.34 4.98 7.60
CA GLY A 29 -0.33 4.75 6.31
C GLY A 29 -0.95 6.03 5.76
N ALA A 30 -1.34 5.99 4.49
CA ALA A 30 -2.03 7.10 3.86
C ALA A 30 -3.28 7.52 4.65
N ARG A 31 -3.78 8.71 4.39
CA ARG A 31 -5.07 9.14 4.95
C ARG A 31 -6.20 8.24 4.47
N GLN A 32 -7.21 8.06 5.33
CA GLN A 32 -8.47 7.35 5.02
C GLN A 32 -8.33 5.86 4.69
N VAL A 33 -7.15 5.22 4.98
CA VAL A 33 -6.99 3.76 4.83
C VAL A 33 -7.59 2.95 5.99
N GLY A 34 -8.18 3.61 7.00
CA GLY A 34 -8.93 2.97 8.08
C GLY A 34 -8.16 2.73 9.38
N LYS A 35 -6.99 3.37 9.60
CA LYS A 35 -6.15 3.20 10.80
C LYS A 35 -6.94 3.34 12.12
N THR A 36 -7.55 4.50 12.34
CA THR A 36 -8.30 4.81 13.57
C THR A 36 -9.41 3.79 13.82
N ARG A 37 -10.20 3.45 12.80
CA ARG A 37 -11.31 2.49 12.91
C ARG A 37 -10.85 1.07 13.28
N SER A 38 -9.72 0.61 12.72
CA SER A 38 -9.17 -0.71 13.06
C SER A 38 -8.68 -0.75 14.51
N VAL A 39 -8.01 0.30 14.99
CA VAL A 39 -7.55 0.37 16.39
C VAL A 39 -8.73 0.48 17.36
N GLU A 40 -9.72 1.33 17.08
CA GLU A 40 -10.93 1.46 17.89
C GLU A 40 -11.68 0.13 18.03
N TRP A 41 -11.84 -0.58 16.91
CA TRP A 41 -12.47 -1.90 16.92
C TRP A 41 -11.68 -2.90 17.74
N PHE A 42 -10.37 -3.02 17.49
CA PHE A 42 -9.48 -3.89 18.24
C PHE A 42 -9.51 -3.57 19.74
N ALA A 43 -9.40 -2.30 20.09
CA ALA A 43 -9.41 -1.83 21.48
C ALA A 43 -10.70 -2.22 22.21
N SER A 44 -11.85 -2.02 21.55
CA SER A 44 -13.16 -2.32 22.13
C SER A 44 -13.40 -3.80 22.43
N GLN A 45 -12.67 -4.70 21.75
CA GLN A 45 -12.79 -6.15 21.93
C GLN A 45 -11.76 -6.73 22.92
N ASN A 46 -10.69 -5.99 23.20
CA ASN A 46 -9.51 -6.57 23.84
C ASN A 46 -9.08 -5.86 25.13
N TYR A 47 -9.68 -4.70 25.51
CA TYR A 47 -9.31 -3.96 26.70
C TYR A 47 -10.54 -3.48 27.46
N GLN A 48 -10.47 -3.49 28.79
CA GLN A 48 -11.54 -2.91 29.64
C GLN A 48 -11.49 -1.37 29.64
N CYS A 49 -10.29 -0.80 29.54
CA CYS A 49 -10.07 0.63 29.50
C CYS A 49 -9.34 1.03 28.21
N VAL A 50 -9.88 2.05 27.53
CA VAL A 50 -9.26 2.64 26.34
C VAL A 50 -9.11 4.13 26.56
N ILE A 51 -7.89 4.62 26.55
CA ILE A 51 -7.57 6.05 26.66
C ILE A 51 -7.25 6.55 25.25
N GLN A 52 -8.27 7.01 24.55
CA GLN A 52 -8.11 7.53 23.19
C GLN A 52 -7.91 9.05 23.23
N ILE A 53 -6.82 9.51 22.65
CA ILE A 53 -6.46 10.93 22.54
C ILE A 53 -6.10 11.24 21.08
N ASN A 54 -6.91 12.10 20.45
CA ASN A 54 -6.62 12.64 19.13
C ASN A 54 -5.97 14.02 19.27
N PHE A 55 -4.68 14.12 18.92
CA PHE A 55 -3.89 15.33 19.12
C PHE A 55 -4.26 16.51 18.18
N VAL A 56 -5.03 16.27 17.13
CA VAL A 56 -5.56 17.34 16.27
C VAL A 56 -6.82 17.94 16.87
N GLU A 57 -7.71 17.10 17.37
CA GLU A 57 -9.00 17.52 17.96
C GLU A 57 -8.84 18.00 19.39
N GLN A 58 -8.07 17.29 20.20
CA GLN A 58 -7.90 17.50 21.63
C GLN A 58 -6.54 18.17 21.93
N LYS A 59 -6.34 19.37 21.41
CA LYS A 59 -5.05 20.09 21.45
C LYS A 59 -4.43 20.22 22.84
N ARG A 60 -5.25 20.36 23.90
CA ARG A 60 -4.76 20.47 25.29
C ARG A 60 -4.05 19.23 25.79
N TYR A 61 -4.32 18.06 25.21
CA TYR A 61 -3.59 16.84 25.54
C TYR A 61 -2.17 16.79 24.99
N ARG A 62 -1.75 17.74 24.15
CA ARG A 62 -0.33 17.84 23.74
C ARG A 62 0.58 18.23 24.90
N ASP A 63 0.03 18.92 25.88
CA ASP A 63 0.76 19.44 27.04
C ASP A 63 0.98 18.39 28.14
N ILE A 64 0.43 17.17 27.99
CA ILE A 64 0.59 16.08 29.00
C ILE A 64 2.06 15.62 29.14
N PHE A 65 2.92 15.98 28.21
CA PHE A 65 4.34 15.62 28.19
C PHE A 65 5.27 16.74 28.71
N GLU A 66 4.72 17.89 29.16
CA GLU A 66 5.53 19.04 29.61
C GLU A 66 6.27 18.78 30.93
N ASP A 67 5.72 17.96 31.82
CA ASP A 67 6.35 17.58 33.10
C ASP A 67 7.35 16.41 32.94
N GLY A 68 7.64 15.99 31.71
CA GLY A 68 8.52 14.87 31.37
C GLY A 68 7.80 13.69 30.76
N PHE A 69 8.57 12.65 30.45
CA PHE A 69 8.08 11.49 29.70
C PHE A 69 7.82 10.25 30.58
N GLU A 70 8.05 10.35 31.91
CA GLU A 70 7.75 9.27 32.84
C GLU A 70 6.25 9.00 32.87
N VAL A 71 5.87 7.70 32.85
CA VAL A 71 4.45 7.31 32.69
C VAL A 71 3.59 7.91 33.81
N ASP A 72 4.06 7.93 35.06
CA ASP A 72 3.30 8.51 36.18
C ASP A 72 3.05 10.01 36.03
N ALA A 73 3.97 10.78 35.46
CA ALA A 73 3.76 12.19 35.14
C ALA A 73 2.70 12.37 34.06
N ILE A 74 2.74 11.56 33.00
CA ILE A 74 1.76 11.55 31.93
C ILE A 74 0.38 11.19 32.47
N LEU A 75 0.24 10.14 33.30
CA LEU A 75 -1.02 9.73 33.91
C LEU A 75 -1.62 10.84 34.78
N LYS A 76 -0.78 11.49 35.60
CA LYS A 76 -1.19 12.64 36.43
C LYS A 76 -1.78 13.75 35.57
N ASN A 77 -1.10 14.13 34.49
CA ASN A 77 -1.55 15.20 33.60
C ASN A 77 -2.82 14.82 32.84
N ILE A 78 -2.97 13.57 32.42
CA ILE A 78 -4.22 13.07 31.83
C ILE A 78 -5.36 13.14 32.85
N SER A 79 -5.13 12.74 34.12
CA SER A 79 -6.14 12.79 35.18
C SER A 79 -6.54 14.22 35.55
N LEU A 80 -5.63 15.19 35.43
CA LEU A 80 -5.94 16.61 35.62
C LEU A 80 -6.87 17.13 34.52
N LEU A 81 -6.74 16.63 33.30
CA LEU A 81 -7.61 17.03 32.19
C LEU A 81 -8.95 16.29 32.20
N ASN A 82 -8.95 15.02 32.65
CA ASN A 82 -10.14 14.19 32.75
C ASN A 82 -10.05 13.25 33.99
N PRO A 83 -10.59 13.65 35.16
CA PRO A 83 -10.52 12.87 36.39
C PRO A 83 -11.32 11.56 36.37
N GLU A 84 -12.23 11.38 35.43
CA GLU A 84 -13.05 10.17 35.33
C GLU A 84 -12.35 8.99 34.70
N LEU A 85 -11.19 9.22 34.01
CA LEU A 85 -10.42 8.17 33.37
C LEU A 85 -9.79 7.23 34.40
N LYS A 86 -9.88 5.94 34.11
CA LYS A 86 -9.28 4.89 34.93
C LYS A 86 -8.11 4.24 34.18
N PHE A 87 -7.09 3.89 34.90
CA PHE A 87 -5.91 3.21 34.37
C PHE A 87 -5.76 1.85 35.07
N ILE A 88 -5.99 0.78 34.36
CA ILE A 88 -5.88 -0.60 34.87
C ILE A 88 -4.61 -1.21 34.28
N PRO A 89 -3.56 -1.46 35.09
CA PRO A 89 -2.34 -2.11 34.61
C PRO A 89 -2.66 -3.46 33.92
N GLY A 90 -2.09 -3.68 32.74
CA GLY A 90 -2.30 -4.87 31.94
C GLY A 90 -3.62 -4.92 31.15
N ASP A 91 -4.55 -3.97 31.36
CA ASP A 91 -5.86 -3.97 30.71
C ASP A 91 -6.33 -2.56 30.25
N THR A 92 -5.38 -1.65 30.10
CA THR A 92 -5.60 -0.32 29.52
C THR A 92 -4.77 -0.18 28.25
N LEU A 93 -5.43 0.20 27.15
CA LEU A 93 -4.77 0.64 25.93
C LEU A 93 -4.76 2.17 25.87
N PHE A 94 -3.57 2.75 25.68
CA PHE A 94 -3.43 4.14 25.25
C PHE A 94 -3.44 4.16 23.71
N PHE A 95 -4.45 4.82 23.15
CA PHE A 95 -4.52 5.05 21.71
C PHE A 95 -4.29 6.53 21.41
N PHE A 96 -3.07 6.85 20.94
CA PHE A 96 -2.65 8.19 20.54
C PHE A 96 -2.85 8.36 19.03
N ASP A 97 -3.89 9.05 18.63
CA ASP A 97 -4.23 9.29 17.24
C ASP A 97 -3.65 10.63 16.74
N GLU A 98 -3.31 10.68 15.44
CA GLU A 98 -2.68 11.84 14.79
C GLU A 98 -1.32 12.22 15.43
N LEU A 99 -0.45 11.21 15.61
CA LEU A 99 0.88 11.32 16.26
C LEU A 99 1.72 12.50 15.73
N GLN A 100 1.61 12.82 14.43
CA GLN A 100 2.33 13.94 13.82
C GLN A 100 1.97 15.31 14.43
N ALA A 101 0.84 15.43 15.10
CA ALA A 101 0.44 16.67 15.78
C ALA A 101 1.05 16.82 17.18
N CYS A 102 1.75 15.79 17.70
CA CYS A 102 2.39 15.80 19.02
C CYS A 102 3.72 15.00 18.98
N PRO A 103 4.84 15.59 18.53
CA PRO A 103 6.15 14.92 18.45
C PRO A 103 6.62 14.33 19.77
N ASN A 104 6.30 14.95 20.92
CA ASN A 104 6.64 14.48 22.25
C ASN A 104 6.06 13.11 22.60
N CYS A 105 4.88 12.79 22.03
CA CYS A 105 4.31 11.46 22.17
C CYS A 105 5.23 10.36 21.62
N ALA A 106 5.89 10.58 20.48
CA ALA A 106 6.86 9.61 19.95
C ALA A 106 8.05 9.39 20.87
N THR A 107 8.50 10.43 21.58
CA THR A 107 9.56 10.34 22.59
C THR A 107 9.12 9.53 23.80
N SER A 108 7.87 9.63 24.23
CA SER A 108 7.33 8.94 25.41
C SER A 108 7.23 7.41 25.25
N LEU A 109 7.20 6.88 24.03
CA LEU A 109 7.01 5.45 23.77
C LEU A 109 8.08 4.56 24.42
N LYS A 110 9.33 5.04 24.48
CA LYS A 110 10.41 4.36 25.23
C LYS A 110 10.04 4.17 26.71
N PHE A 111 9.49 5.19 27.34
CA PHE A 111 9.13 5.18 28.75
C PHE A 111 7.95 4.22 29.01
N PHE A 112 6.95 4.20 28.14
CA PHE A 112 5.87 3.20 28.21
C PHE A 112 6.39 1.78 28.08
N LYS A 113 7.33 1.50 27.15
CA LYS A 113 7.93 0.15 27.03
C LYS A 113 8.72 -0.25 28.27
N LEU A 114 9.45 0.67 28.89
CA LEU A 114 10.24 0.40 30.11
C LEU A 114 9.35 0.23 31.35
N ASP A 115 8.25 0.97 31.41
CA ASP A 115 7.26 0.87 32.49
C ASP A 115 6.48 -0.45 32.44
N GLY A 116 6.04 -0.86 31.26
CA GLY A 116 5.41 -2.16 30.99
C GLY A 116 4.00 -2.36 31.56
N ARG A 117 3.41 -1.35 32.24
CA ARG A 117 2.05 -1.46 32.80
C ARG A 117 0.95 -1.33 31.77
N PHE A 118 1.20 -0.66 30.65
CA PHE A 118 0.16 -0.25 29.71
C PHE A 118 0.60 -0.48 28.27
N ASP A 119 -0.34 -0.91 27.46
CA ASP A 119 -0.17 -1.03 26.02
C ASP A 119 -0.39 0.31 25.34
N VAL A 120 0.39 0.58 24.28
CA VAL A 120 0.30 1.82 23.52
C VAL A 120 0.23 1.53 22.04
N ILE A 121 -0.79 2.08 21.39
CA ILE A 121 -0.88 2.15 19.92
C ILE A 121 -0.96 3.61 19.53
N CYS A 122 -0.12 4.01 18.59
CA CYS A 122 -0.21 5.31 17.94
C CYS A 122 -0.70 5.15 16.51
N SER A 123 -1.45 6.10 16.00
CA SER A 123 -1.69 6.19 14.56
C SER A 123 -1.26 7.55 14.03
N GLY A 124 -0.84 7.58 12.77
CA GLY A 124 -0.47 8.82 12.12
C GLY A 124 -0.48 8.70 10.60
N SER A 125 -0.83 9.81 9.92
CA SER A 125 -0.65 9.85 8.48
C SER A 125 0.82 9.98 8.14
N LEU A 126 1.26 9.32 7.06
CA LEU A 126 2.64 9.42 6.57
C LEU A 126 3.03 10.87 6.24
N MET A 127 2.07 11.69 5.81
CA MET A 127 2.27 13.08 5.36
C MET A 127 2.76 14.06 6.44
N GLY A 128 2.61 13.75 7.72
CA GLY A 128 2.83 14.74 8.78
C GLY A 128 3.90 14.36 9.79
N ILE A 129 4.52 13.18 9.69
CA ILE A 129 5.53 12.79 10.66
C ILE A 129 6.86 13.47 10.31
N ASN A 130 7.06 14.67 10.85
CA ASN A 130 8.34 15.35 10.75
C ASN A 130 9.31 14.80 11.81
N TYR A 131 10.07 13.78 11.45
CA TYR A 131 11.06 13.16 12.33
C TYR A 131 12.16 14.12 12.82
N ARG A 132 12.30 15.30 12.20
CA ARG A 132 13.26 16.32 12.63
C ARG A 132 12.83 17.05 13.90
N GLU A 133 11.53 17.06 14.21
CA GLU A 133 10.99 17.72 15.40
C GLU A 133 10.88 16.77 16.59
N ILE A 134 11.14 15.46 16.39
CA ILE A 134 11.10 14.47 17.46
C ILE A 134 12.45 14.47 18.18
N GLU A 135 12.45 14.82 19.47
CA GLU A 135 13.65 14.85 20.32
C GLU A 135 14.30 13.46 20.40
N SER A 136 13.49 12.39 20.53
CA SER A 136 13.94 11.00 20.45
C SER A 136 12.85 10.14 19.80
N ASN A 137 13.18 9.45 18.69
CA ASN A 137 12.23 8.59 17.97
C ASN A 137 12.06 7.19 18.61
N SER A 138 12.37 7.03 19.91
CA SER A 138 12.24 5.76 20.64
C SER A 138 12.79 4.54 19.88
N VAL A 139 13.94 4.71 19.21
CA VAL A 139 14.57 3.66 18.38
C VAL A 139 14.84 2.43 19.26
N GLY A 140 14.42 1.25 18.79
CA GLY A 140 14.54 0.00 19.53
C GLY A 140 13.42 -0.28 20.54
N TYR A 141 12.61 0.72 20.89
CA TYR A 141 11.51 0.63 21.88
C TYR A 141 10.12 0.72 21.28
N LYS A 142 9.99 0.72 19.97
CA LYS A 142 8.72 0.75 19.24
C LYS A 142 8.73 -0.21 18.07
N GLU A 143 7.55 -0.55 17.59
CA GLU A 143 7.30 -1.27 16.35
C GLU A 143 6.51 -0.40 15.38
N ASP A 144 6.72 -0.59 14.09
CA ASP A 144 6.01 0.13 13.04
C ASP A 144 5.22 -0.86 12.18
N TYR A 145 3.96 -0.54 11.89
CA TYR A 145 3.13 -1.26 10.93
C TYR A 145 2.65 -0.31 9.84
N GLU A 146 2.91 -0.61 8.57
CA GLU A 146 2.38 0.16 7.44
C GLU A 146 1.04 -0.40 6.99
N MET A 147 -0.02 0.38 7.16
CA MET A 147 -1.36 0.04 6.74
C MET A 147 -1.66 0.64 5.37
N HIS A 148 -1.99 -0.21 4.41
CA HIS A 148 -2.38 0.17 3.06
C HIS A 148 -3.91 0.27 2.91
N SER A 149 -4.39 0.79 1.76
CA SER A 149 -5.78 0.56 1.33
C SER A 149 -6.01 -0.96 1.19
N MET A 150 -7.27 -1.39 1.24
CA MET A 150 -7.62 -2.81 1.18
C MET A 150 -7.02 -3.48 -0.05
N ASP A 151 -6.43 -4.65 0.13
CA ASP A 151 -5.98 -5.46 -0.98
C ASP A 151 -7.12 -6.34 -1.55
N PHE A 152 -6.82 -7.11 -2.59
CA PHE A 152 -7.86 -7.93 -3.22
C PHE A 152 -8.36 -9.06 -2.31
N GLU A 153 -7.53 -9.59 -1.43
CA GLU A 153 -7.94 -10.59 -0.44
C GLU A 153 -8.93 -10.00 0.57
N GLU A 154 -8.64 -8.81 1.11
CA GLU A 154 -9.54 -8.09 2.02
C GLU A 154 -10.86 -7.71 1.31
N PHE A 155 -10.81 -7.37 0.02
CA PHE A 155 -12.01 -7.17 -0.80
C PHE A 155 -12.81 -8.46 -0.97
N LEU A 156 -12.17 -9.61 -1.20
CA LEU A 156 -12.86 -10.90 -1.25
C LEU A 156 -13.53 -11.23 0.09
N TRP A 157 -12.86 -10.99 1.22
CA TRP A 157 -13.49 -11.13 2.54
C TRP A 157 -14.72 -10.22 2.71
N ALA A 158 -14.63 -8.96 2.25
CA ALA A 158 -15.77 -8.03 2.27
C ALA A 158 -16.95 -8.54 1.42
N LYS A 159 -16.68 -9.25 0.33
CA LYS A 159 -17.67 -9.93 -0.52
C LYS A 159 -18.20 -11.23 0.10
N GLY A 160 -17.65 -11.70 1.22
CA GLY A 160 -18.09 -12.90 1.94
C GLY A 160 -17.35 -14.19 1.57
N TYR A 161 -16.25 -14.11 0.83
CA TYR A 161 -15.40 -15.28 0.56
C TYR A 161 -14.58 -15.62 1.81
N SER A 162 -14.46 -16.92 2.11
CA SER A 162 -13.73 -17.42 3.28
C SER A 162 -12.22 -17.56 3.01
N GLU A 163 -11.46 -17.71 4.09
CA GLU A 163 -10.02 -18.01 4.01
C GLU A 163 -9.76 -19.36 3.34
N GLU A 164 -10.60 -20.39 3.59
CA GLU A 164 -10.50 -21.70 2.94
C GLU A 164 -10.68 -21.60 1.41
N PHE A 165 -11.56 -20.72 0.94
CA PHE A 165 -11.69 -20.46 -0.50
C PHE A 165 -10.39 -19.91 -1.09
N ILE A 166 -9.77 -18.95 -0.40
CA ILE A 166 -8.50 -18.33 -0.81
C ILE A 166 -7.36 -19.35 -0.76
N ASP A 167 -7.30 -20.17 0.28
CA ASP A 167 -6.33 -21.28 0.38
C ASP A 167 -6.50 -22.28 -0.74
N GLY A 168 -7.74 -22.57 -1.16
CA GLY A 168 -8.02 -23.40 -2.34
C GLY A 168 -7.45 -22.81 -3.63
N LEU A 169 -7.52 -21.50 -3.84
CA LEU A 169 -6.89 -20.81 -4.97
C LEU A 169 -5.36 -20.91 -4.90
N TYR A 170 -4.80 -20.75 -3.71
CA TYR A 170 -3.37 -20.87 -3.48
C TYR A 170 -2.86 -22.29 -3.76
N GLN A 171 -3.56 -23.32 -3.33
CA GLN A 171 -3.21 -24.71 -3.65
C GLN A 171 -3.23 -24.97 -5.17
N ASN A 172 -4.20 -24.44 -5.90
CA ASN A 172 -4.20 -24.52 -7.36
C ASN A 172 -2.95 -23.87 -8.00
N MET A 173 -2.43 -22.77 -7.41
CA MET A 173 -1.17 -22.17 -7.87
C MET A 173 0.03 -23.09 -7.64
N LEU A 174 0.14 -23.70 -6.46
CA LEU A 174 1.24 -24.62 -6.10
C LEU A 174 1.25 -25.88 -6.97
N GLU A 175 0.07 -26.46 -7.16
CA GLU A 175 -0.12 -27.67 -7.97
C GLU A 175 -0.10 -27.40 -9.48
N VAL A 176 -0.05 -26.13 -9.90
CA VAL A 176 -0.18 -25.69 -11.30
C VAL A 176 -1.47 -26.22 -11.92
N LYS A 177 -2.55 -26.24 -11.15
CA LYS A 177 -3.85 -26.79 -11.53
C LYS A 177 -4.77 -25.67 -12.04
N PRO A 178 -5.29 -25.78 -13.27
CA PRO A 178 -6.22 -24.80 -13.79
C PRO A 178 -7.49 -24.68 -12.94
N ILE A 179 -7.95 -23.44 -12.76
CA ILE A 179 -9.24 -23.10 -12.15
C ILE A 179 -10.34 -23.36 -13.18
N ASN A 180 -11.53 -23.83 -12.76
CA ASN A 180 -12.65 -24.07 -13.68
C ASN A 180 -13.19 -22.76 -14.27
N ASN A 181 -13.90 -22.85 -15.40
CA ASN A 181 -14.33 -21.66 -16.15
C ASN A 181 -15.31 -20.79 -15.33
N LEU A 182 -16.22 -21.38 -14.56
CA LEU A 182 -17.14 -20.60 -13.72
C LEU A 182 -16.38 -19.75 -12.67
N GLN A 183 -15.42 -20.35 -11.99
CA GLN A 183 -14.57 -19.65 -11.02
C GLN A 183 -13.74 -18.55 -11.72
N MET A 184 -13.19 -18.84 -12.89
CA MET A 184 -12.44 -17.83 -13.68
C MET A 184 -13.31 -16.62 -14.00
N ASP A 185 -14.53 -16.83 -14.51
CA ASP A 185 -15.45 -15.76 -14.90
C ASP A 185 -15.86 -14.91 -13.69
N VAL A 186 -16.21 -15.56 -12.58
CA VAL A 186 -16.59 -14.87 -11.34
C VAL A 186 -15.41 -14.07 -10.77
N LEU A 187 -14.22 -14.66 -10.66
CA LEU A 187 -13.04 -13.99 -10.09
C LEU A 187 -12.55 -12.86 -10.98
N PHE A 188 -12.60 -12.98 -12.31
CA PHE A 188 -12.32 -11.86 -13.20
C PHE A 188 -13.36 -10.74 -13.10
N GLY A 189 -14.63 -11.08 -12.86
CA GLY A 189 -15.67 -10.10 -12.57
C GLY A 189 -15.35 -9.31 -11.30
N LEU A 190 -15.10 -10.01 -10.19
CA LEU A 190 -14.73 -9.40 -8.89
C LEU A 190 -13.43 -8.60 -8.98
N PHE A 191 -12.44 -9.09 -9.70
CA PHE A 191 -11.19 -8.37 -9.88
C PHE A 191 -11.37 -7.08 -10.67
N ARG A 192 -12.22 -7.08 -11.70
CA ARG A 192 -12.57 -5.89 -12.48
C ARG A 192 -13.30 -4.86 -11.63
N ASP A 193 -14.20 -5.31 -10.76
CA ASP A 193 -14.88 -4.44 -9.80
C ASP A 193 -13.86 -3.80 -8.86
N TYR A 194 -12.95 -4.61 -8.28
CA TYR A 194 -11.88 -4.11 -7.42
C TYR A 194 -10.92 -3.14 -8.13
N VAL A 195 -10.51 -3.42 -9.36
CA VAL A 195 -9.69 -2.50 -10.17
C VAL A 195 -10.40 -1.15 -10.35
N THR A 196 -11.73 -1.18 -10.52
CA THR A 196 -12.55 0.02 -10.75
C THR A 196 -12.70 0.87 -9.49
N ILE A 197 -13.00 0.23 -8.34
CA ILE A 197 -13.27 0.96 -7.09
C ILE A 197 -12.00 1.18 -6.25
N GLY A 198 -10.96 0.37 -6.45
CA GLY A 198 -9.77 0.35 -5.60
C GLY A 198 -10.04 -0.28 -4.23
N GLY A 199 -9.11 -0.04 -3.31
CA GLY A 199 -9.14 -0.58 -1.96
C GLY A 199 -9.39 0.47 -0.86
N MET A 200 -9.75 1.71 -1.19
CA MET A 200 -10.08 2.71 -0.16
C MET A 200 -11.32 2.28 0.62
N PRO A 201 -11.23 2.11 1.98
CA PRO A 201 -12.30 1.47 2.75
C PRO A 201 -13.68 2.09 2.60
N GLU A 202 -13.77 3.41 2.49
CA GLU A 202 -15.06 4.10 2.31
C GLU A 202 -15.68 3.77 0.95
N VAL A 203 -14.86 3.65 -0.11
CA VAL A 203 -15.32 3.27 -1.45
C VAL A 203 -15.79 1.82 -1.45
N VAL A 204 -15.00 0.91 -0.85
CA VAL A 204 -15.35 -0.51 -0.73
C VAL A 204 -16.62 -0.69 0.09
N ASP A 205 -16.75 -0.01 1.23
CA ASP A 205 -17.95 -0.07 2.08
C ASP A 205 -19.20 0.42 1.34
N SER A 206 -19.10 1.52 0.60
CA SER A 206 -20.18 2.02 -0.26
C SER A 206 -20.60 1.01 -1.32
N TYR A 207 -19.61 0.41 -2.02
CA TYR A 207 -19.85 -0.63 -3.02
C TYR A 207 -20.53 -1.88 -2.43
N ILE A 208 -20.05 -2.36 -1.27
CA ILE A 208 -20.62 -3.54 -0.60
C ILE A 208 -22.05 -3.28 -0.11
N LYS A 209 -22.31 -2.14 0.53
CA LYS A 209 -23.63 -1.78 1.05
C LYS A 209 -24.68 -1.62 -0.05
N ASN A 210 -24.31 -0.95 -1.13
CA ASN A 210 -25.22 -0.68 -2.24
C ASN A 210 -25.30 -1.85 -3.24
N ASN A 211 -24.37 -2.79 -3.18
CA ASN A 211 -24.14 -3.86 -4.14
C ASN A 211 -24.08 -3.36 -5.61
N ASN A 212 -23.60 -2.14 -5.77
CA ASN A 212 -23.37 -1.49 -7.07
C ASN A 212 -22.36 -0.34 -6.94
N PHE A 213 -22.03 0.30 -8.06
CA PHE A 213 -21.03 1.38 -8.14
C PHE A 213 -21.58 2.78 -7.81
N SER A 214 -22.86 2.90 -7.43
CA SER A 214 -23.46 4.21 -7.15
C SER A 214 -22.71 4.93 -6.05
N GLY A 215 -22.30 6.16 -6.31
CA GLY A 215 -21.57 7.00 -5.36
C GLY A 215 -20.06 6.73 -5.24
N THR A 216 -19.55 5.59 -5.73
CA THR A 216 -18.13 5.25 -5.56
C THR A 216 -17.20 6.26 -6.24
N LEU A 217 -17.51 6.70 -7.46
CA LEU A 217 -16.71 7.69 -8.18
C LEU A 217 -16.67 9.05 -7.46
N ALA A 218 -17.80 9.46 -6.87
CA ALA A 218 -17.86 10.71 -6.12
C ALA A 218 -16.95 10.67 -4.88
N ILE A 219 -16.94 9.55 -4.14
CA ILE A 219 -16.04 9.33 -2.99
C ILE A 219 -14.59 9.35 -3.46
N GLN A 220 -14.24 8.60 -4.51
CA GLN A 220 -12.87 8.55 -5.05
C GLN A 220 -12.37 9.94 -5.49
N ARG A 221 -13.21 10.73 -6.14
CA ARG A 221 -12.87 12.11 -6.55
C ARG A 221 -12.70 13.05 -5.36
N GLN A 222 -13.50 12.86 -4.31
CA GLN A 222 -13.29 13.62 -3.08
C GLN A 222 -11.95 13.27 -2.44
N LEU A 223 -11.59 12.00 -2.38
CA LEU A 223 -10.28 11.54 -1.89
C LEU A 223 -9.11 12.18 -2.66
N LEU A 224 -9.21 12.27 -4.00
CA LEU A 224 -8.18 12.95 -4.81
C LEU A 224 -8.04 14.42 -4.43
N LYS A 225 -9.15 15.12 -4.21
CA LYS A 225 -9.15 16.53 -3.75
C LYS A 225 -8.54 16.66 -2.35
N ASP A 226 -8.92 15.78 -1.44
CA ASP A 226 -8.39 15.77 -0.07
C ASP A 226 -6.86 15.60 -0.08
N TYR A 227 -6.32 14.71 -0.92
CA TYR A 227 -4.88 14.56 -1.11
C TYR A 227 -4.21 15.81 -1.70
N GLU A 228 -4.87 16.49 -2.65
CA GLU A 228 -4.37 17.78 -3.18
C GLU A 228 -4.33 18.88 -2.12
N GLU A 229 -5.33 18.95 -1.26
CA GLU A 229 -5.38 19.87 -0.13
C GLU A 229 -4.27 19.55 0.88
N ASP A 230 -4.04 18.28 1.16
CA ASP A 230 -2.97 17.82 2.05
C ASP A 230 -1.57 18.19 1.51
N ILE A 231 -1.33 18.04 0.20
CA ILE A 231 -0.10 18.53 -0.43
C ILE A 231 0.08 20.01 -0.14
N THR A 232 -0.99 20.80 -0.25
CA THR A 232 -0.95 22.24 0.03
C THR A 232 -0.67 22.54 1.48
N LYS A 233 -1.16 21.73 2.41
CA LYS A 233 -1.05 21.94 3.86
C LYS A 233 0.30 21.48 4.42
N TYR A 234 0.76 20.28 4.03
CA TYR A 234 1.87 19.59 4.69
C TYR A 234 3.20 19.64 3.94
N VAL A 235 3.24 20.11 2.70
CA VAL A 235 4.53 20.28 2.00
C VAL A 235 5.28 21.47 2.63
N GLU A 236 6.42 21.18 3.25
CA GLU A 236 7.34 22.14 3.82
C GLU A 236 8.71 22.02 3.16
N GLY A 237 9.39 23.14 2.97
CA GLY A 237 10.73 23.15 2.36
C GLY A 237 10.77 22.83 0.86
N LEU A 238 9.64 22.52 0.22
CA LEU A 238 9.51 22.29 -1.22
C LEU A 238 8.48 23.24 -1.83
N ASP A 239 8.57 23.41 -3.15
CA ASP A 239 7.56 24.17 -3.91
C ASP A 239 6.28 23.34 -4.06
N LYS A 240 5.22 23.74 -3.36
CA LYS A 240 3.90 23.07 -3.37
C LYS A 240 3.32 22.94 -4.77
N ALA A 241 3.53 23.94 -5.63
CA ALA A 241 3.03 23.90 -7.01
C ALA A 241 3.74 22.81 -7.82
N LYS A 242 5.02 22.55 -7.55
CA LYS A 242 5.78 21.48 -8.21
C LYS A 242 5.36 20.10 -7.74
N VAL A 243 5.12 19.91 -6.44
CA VAL A 243 4.59 18.65 -5.90
C VAL A 243 3.22 18.34 -6.51
N LYS A 244 2.31 19.34 -6.55
CA LYS A 244 1.02 19.21 -7.24
C LYS A 244 1.17 18.90 -8.73
N ALA A 245 2.11 19.55 -9.40
CA ALA A 245 2.36 19.30 -10.82
C ALA A 245 2.81 17.85 -11.07
N VAL A 246 3.66 17.28 -10.23
CA VAL A 246 4.02 15.86 -10.30
C VAL A 246 2.77 14.99 -10.12
N TYR A 247 2.00 15.22 -9.05
CA TYR A 247 0.80 14.47 -8.74
C TYR A 247 -0.22 14.47 -9.88
N ASN A 248 -0.54 15.64 -10.44
CA ASN A 248 -1.53 15.79 -11.49
C ASN A 248 -1.10 15.26 -12.88
N HIS A 249 0.19 14.93 -13.05
CA HIS A 249 0.68 14.37 -14.32
C HIS A 249 0.84 12.85 -14.30
N ILE A 250 0.60 12.16 -13.17
CA ILE A 250 0.80 10.71 -13.04
C ILE A 250 -0.03 9.94 -14.09
N SER A 251 -1.34 10.19 -14.14
CA SER A 251 -2.24 9.54 -15.11
C SER A 251 -1.80 9.76 -16.55
N THR A 252 -1.37 10.99 -16.88
CA THR A 252 -0.89 11.36 -18.23
C THR A 252 0.36 10.57 -18.64
N PHE A 253 1.28 10.30 -17.69
CA PHE A 253 2.48 9.51 -18.00
C PHE A 253 2.17 8.02 -18.13
N LEU A 254 1.27 7.51 -17.30
CA LEU A 254 0.82 6.12 -17.39
C LEU A 254 0.09 5.80 -18.70
N ALA A 255 -0.58 6.78 -19.30
CA ALA A 255 -1.26 6.64 -20.58
C ALA A 255 -0.34 6.53 -21.81
N LYS A 256 0.98 6.75 -21.66
CA LYS A 256 1.94 6.69 -22.78
C LYS A 256 2.46 5.27 -22.98
N GLU A 257 2.90 4.94 -24.19
CA GLU A 257 3.62 3.69 -24.48
C GLU A 257 4.87 3.57 -23.60
N ASN A 258 5.67 4.65 -23.54
CA ASN A 258 6.78 4.75 -22.59
C ASN A 258 6.29 5.40 -21.30
N LYS A 259 5.97 4.59 -20.31
CA LYS A 259 5.45 4.99 -18.99
C LYS A 259 6.51 5.61 -18.07
N ARG A 260 7.73 5.80 -18.56
CA ARG A 260 8.82 6.43 -17.81
C ARG A 260 8.44 7.86 -17.45
N PHE A 261 8.51 8.19 -16.17
CA PHE A 261 8.20 9.52 -15.69
C PHE A 261 9.33 10.50 -16.06
N GLN A 262 8.98 11.59 -16.74
CA GLN A 262 9.95 12.57 -17.24
C GLN A 262 9.55 13.95 -16.76
N ILE A 263 10.22 14.46 -15.75
CA ILE A 263 9.97 15.79 -15.17
C ILE A 263 10.02 16.90 -16.25
N THR A 264 10.92 16.78 -17.22
CA THR A 264 11.04 17.74 -18.33
C THR A 264 9.79 17.88 -19.20
N LYS A 265 8.86 16.94 -19.10
CA LYS A 265 7.58 16.95 -19.83
C LYS A 265 6.41 17.51 -19.00
N ILE A 266 6.61 17.85 -17.73
CA ILE A 266 5.59 18.48 -16.88
C ILE A 266 5.36 19.94 -17.31
N GLY A 267 6.41 20.64 -17.79
CA GLY A 267 6.32 22.02 -18.23
C GLY A 267 7.49 22.44 -19.11
N LYS A 268 7.31 23.51 -19.91
CA LYS A 268 8.28 23.97 -20.92
C LYS A 268 9.70 24.24 -20.38
N ASN A 269 9.85 24.53 -19.07
CA ASN A 269 11.12 24.82 -18.43
C ASN A 269 11.43 23.95 -17.23
N ALA A 270 10.69 22.82 -17.06
CA ALA A 270 10.89 21.93 -15.93
C ALA A 270 12.26 21.22 -16.02
N ARG A 271 13.06 21.30 -14.96
CA ARG A 271 14.36 20.64 -14.85
C ARG A 271 14.34 19.69 -13.67
N ASN A 272 14.98 18.53 -13.79
CA ASN A 272 15.02 17.53 -12.72
C ASN A 272 15.45 18.11 -11.37
N ARG A 273 16.46 19.00 -11.36
CA ARG A 273 16.96 19.65 -10.13
C ARG A 273 15.90 20.47 -9.38
N ASP A 274 14.89 21.01 -10.09
CA ASP A 274 13.86 21.87 -9.51
C ASP A 274 12.72 21.08 -8.87
N TYR A 275 12.70 19.74 -9.05
CA TYR A 275 11.70 18.81 -8.53
C TYR A 275 12.30 17.75 -7.61
N VAL A 276 13.57 17.97 -7.18
CA VAL A 276 14.21 17.11 -6.19
C VAL A 276 13.37 17.10 -4.91
N GLY A 277 13.10 15.94 -4.38
CA GLY A 277 12.28 15.73 -3.18
C GLY A 277 10.76 15.72 -3.44
N CYS A 278 10.26 16.19 -4.61
CA CYS A 278 8.81 16.19 -4.86
C CYS A 278 8.23 14.78 -4.99
N VAL A 279 8.94 13.89 -5.66
CA VAL A 279 8.52 12.48 -5.81
C VAL A 279 8.67 11.75 -4.50
N GLU A 280 9.80 11.91 -3.81
CA GLU A 280 10.07 11.32 -2.49
C GLU A 280 9.01 11.75 -1.49
N TRP A 281 8.62 13.04 -1.48
CA TRP A 281 7.56 13.52 -0.62
C TRP A 281 6.23 12.79 -0.87
N LEU A 282 5.85 12.58 -2.14
CA LEU A 282 4.61 11.85 -2.50
C LEU A 282 4.68 10.37 -2.12
N VAL A 283 5.86 9.75 -2.17
CA VAL A 283 6.09 8.38 -1.67
C VAL A 283 5.90 8.32 -0.16
N ASP A 284 6.57 9.22 0.56
CA ASP A 284 6.51 9.32 2.02
C ASP A 284 5.09 9.68 2.50
N ALA A 285 4.35 10.44 1.71
CA ALA A 285 2.93 10.72 1.94
C ALA A 285 2.01 9.50 1.74
N GLY A 286 2.53 8.43 1.14
CA GLY A 286 1.75 7.23 0.87
C GLY A 286 0.73 7.36 -0.28
N VAL A 287 0.97 8.30 -1.21
CA VAL A 287 0.05 8.60 -2.32
C VAL A 287 0.44 7.83 -3.58
N ILE A 288 1.74 7.61 -3.76
CA ILE A 288 2.30 6.96 -4.95
C ILE A 288 3.26 5.83 -4.60
N ASN A 289 3.44 4.94 -5.56
CA ASN A 289 4.49 3.93 -5.61
C ASN A 289 5.48 4.29 -6.72
N VAL A 290 6.77 4.15 -6.46
CA VAL A 290 7.83 4.34 -7.47
C VAL A 290 8.41 3.01 -7.86
N CYS A 291 8.56 2.80 -9.17
CA CYS A 291 9.19 1.61 -9.76
C CYS A 291 10.47 2.04 -10.46
N TYR A 292 11.62 1.66 -9.93
CA TYR A 292 12.93 2.07 -10.46
C TYR A 292 13.42 1.14 -11.57
N CYS A 293 14.16 1.71 -12.54
CA CYS A 293 14.78 0.94 -13.60
C CYS A 293 16.04 0.24 -13.10
N LEU A 294 16.12 -1.08 -13.25
CA LEU A 294 17.36 -1.81 -13.00
C LEU A 294 18.41 -1.47 -14.07
N ASN A 295 19.67 -1.38 -13.66
CA ASN A 295 20.79 -1.26 -14.58
C ASN A 295 21.02 -2.59 -15.33
N GLN A 296 20.88 -3.70 -14.61
CA GLN A 296 20.90 -5.06 -15.13
C GLN A 296 19.93 -5.94 -14.34
N PRO A 297 19.34 -6.99 -14.95
CA PRO A 297 18.51 -7.98 -14.24
C PRO A 297 19.36 -8.93 -13.37
N GLU A 298 19.95 -8.42 -12.31
CA GLU A 298 20.86 -9.12 -11.40
C GLU A 298 20.56 -8.77 -9.94
N LEU A 299 20.95 -9.62 -9.02
CA LEU A 299 20.91 -9.37 -7.58
C LEU A 299 22.22 -8.67 -7.11
N PRO A 300 22.19 -7.83 -6.07
CA PRO A 300 21.03 -7.42 -5.27
C PRO A 300 20.25 -6.27 -5.94
N LEU A 301 18.91 -6.31 -5.90
CA LEU A 301 18.05 -5.28 -6.51
C LEU A 301 18.32 -3.89 -5.96
N LYS A 302 18.45 -3.75 -4.62
CA LYS A 302 18.58 -2.46 -3.93
C LYS A 302 19.89 -1.72 -4.23
N GLY A 303 20.88 -2.35 -4.84
CA GLY A 303 22.15 -1.73 -5.24
C GLY A 303 22.29 -1.55 -6.75
N ASN A 304 21.32 -2.00 -7.53
CA ASN A 304 21.45 -2.19 -8.97
C ASN A 304 20.34 -1.49 -9.77
N TYR A 305 19.98 -0.25 -9.40
CA TYR A 305 18.99 0.56 -10.12
C TYR A 305 19.50 1.98 -10.40
N ASP A 306 18.95 2.62 -11.42
CA ASP A 306 19.16 4.04 -11.69
C ASP A 306 18.08 4.89 -10.98
N PRO A 307 18.43 5.70 -9.97
CA PRO A 307 17.46 6.52 -9.25
C PRO A 307 16.84 7.63 -10.11
N LYS A 308 17.37 7.91 -11.30
CA LYS A 308 16.84 8.91 -12.22
C LYS A 308 15.82 8.31 -13.21
N LEU A 309 15.76 7.01 -13.31
CA LEU A 309 14.89 6.30 -14.25
C LEU A 309 13.81 5.53 -13.50
N TYR A 310 12.59 6.04 -13.52
CA TYR A 310 11.49 5.45 -12.80
C TYR A 310 10.14 5.65 -13.48
N LYS A 311 9.19 4.77 -13.14
CA LYS A 311 7.76 4.88 -13.39
C LYS A 311 7.09 5.25 -12.07
N ILE A 312 5.95 5.96 -12.14
CA ILE A 312 5.14 6.31 -10.96
C ILE A 312 3.76 5.69 -11.12
N TYR A 313 3.28 5.03 -10.07
CA TYR A 313 1.95 4.46 -9.98
C TYR A 313 1.17 5.10 -8.83
N TYR A 314 -0.15 5.18 -8.94
CA TYR A 314 -0.99 5.47 -7.78
C TYR A 314 -0.92 4.30 -6.79
N LYS A 315 -0.92 4.60 -5.49
CA LYS A 315 -0.93 3.60 -4.41
C LYS A 315 -2.31 2.96 -4.22
N ASP A 316 -3.28 3.39 -5.01
CA ASP A 316 -4.62 2.79 -5.11
C ASP A 316 -5.14 2.96 -6.54
N THR A 317 -5.55 1.85 -7.18
CA THR A 317 -5.97 1.89 -8.59
C THR A 317 -7.30 2.61 -8.78
N GLY A 318 -8.19 2.59 -7.78
CA GLY A 318 -9.43 3.35 -7.83
C GLY A 318 -9.21 4.86 -7.93
N LEU A 319 -8.13 5.37 -7.30
CA LEU A 319 -7.74 6.77 -7.45
C LEU A 319 -7.19 7.08 -8.86
N LEU A 320 -6.45 6.14 -9.47
CA LEU A 320 -6.06 6.27 -10.86
C LEU A 320 -7.28 6.40 -11.78
N ILE A 321 -8.28 5.51 -11.61
CA ILE A 321 -9.51 5.53 -12.42
C ILE A 321 -10.28 6.84 -12.20
N ALA A 322 -10.39 7.32 -10.97
CA ALA A 322 -11.07 8.57 -10.66
C ALA A 322 -10.36 9.83 -11.17
N SER A 323 -9.06 9.74 -11.45
CA SER A 323 -8.27 10.84 -12.04
C SER A 323 -8.50 10.99 -13.55
N LEU A 324 -9.28 10.10 -14.16
CA LEU A 324 -9.64 10.10 -15.57
C LEU A 324 -11.00 10.76 -15.84
N ASP A 325 -11.42 10.71 -17.10
CA ASP A 325 -12.73 11.15 -17.55
C ASP A 325 -13.88 10.39 -16.82
N GLU A 326 -15.08 10.96 -16.83
CA GLU A 326 -16.24 10.37 -16.10
C GLU A 326 -16.61 8.99 -16.61
N GLU A 327 -16.46 8.78 -17.90
CA GLU A 327 -16.79 7.55 -18.61
C GLU A 327 -15.78 6.42 -18.35
N ALA A 328 -14.59 6.72 -17.85
CA ALA A 328 -13.51 5.72 -17.66
C ALA A 328 -13.92 4.55 -16.75
N GLN A 329 -14.70 4.80 -15.69
CA GLN A 329 -15.24 3.72 -14.87
C GLN A 329 -16.17 2.80 -15.67
N GLU A 330 -17.09 3.37 -16.46
CA GLU A 330 -18.03 2.60 -17.27
C GLU A 330 -17.32 1.80 -18.36
N ASP A 331 -16.33 2.41 -18.99
CA ASP A 331 -15.53 1.77 -20.04
C ASP A 331 -14.74 0.57 -19.47
N LEU A 332 -14.19 0.72 -18.28
CA LEU A 332 -13.48 -0.37 -17.59
C LEU A 332 -14.44 -1.51 -17.20
N ARG A 333 -15.62 -1.18 -16.64
CA ARG A 333 -16.66 -2.14 -16.28
C ARG A 333 -17.20 -2.89 -17.48
N ALA A 334 -17.43 -2.18 -18.57
CA ALA A 334 -17.88 -2.76 -19.84
C ALA A 334 -16.77 -3.55 -20.56
N ASN A 335 -15.56 -3.62 -19.99
CA ASN A 335 -14.37 -4.26 -20.57
C ASN A 335 -14.09 -3.75 -22.01
N LYS A 336 -14.37 -2.46 -22.25
CA LYS A 336 -14.06 -1.83 -23.53
C LYS A 336 -12.55 -1.80 -23.77
N ASN A 337 -12.18 -1.77 -25.04
CA ASN A 337 -10.76 -1.63 -25.39
C ASN A 337 -10.31 -0.18 -25.18
N LEU A 338 -9.61 0.06 -24.07
CA LEU A 338 -9.04 1.37 -23.74
C LEU A 338 -7.63 1.59 -24.36
N GLY A 339 -7.24 0.75 -25.32
CA GLY A 339 -5.92 0.84 -25.98
C GLY A 339 -4.75 0.65 -25.00
N THR A 340 -3.74 1.50 -25.13
CA THR A 340 -2.55 1.53 -24.22
C THR A 340 -2.93 1.80 -22.78
N TYR A 341 -4.03 2.50 -22.54
CA TYR A 341 -4.47 2.84 -21.19
C TYR A 341 -4.90 1.62 -20.37
N LYS A 342 -5.52 0.63 -21.01
CA LYS A 342 -5.86 -0.65 -20.35
C LYS A 342 -4.62 -1.33 -19.78
N GLY A 343 -3.51 -1.34 -20.52
CA GLY A 343 -2.23 -1.87 -20.05
C GLY A 343 -1.69 -1.08 -18.83
N ALA A 344 -1.87 0.25 -18.81
CA ALA A 344 -1.46 1.10 -17.69
C ALA A 344 -2.23 0.79 -16.40
N VAL A 345 -3.54 0.60 -16.49
CA VAL A 345 -4.39 0.25 -15.34
C VAL A 345 -3.97 -1.10 -14.75
N TYR A 346 -3.77 -2.13 -15.60
CA TYR A 346 -3.34 -3.45 -15.12
C TYR A 346 -1.93 -3.45 -14.55
N GLU A 347 -1.01 -2.65 -15.12
CA GLU A 347 0.34 -2.50 -14.57
C GLU A 347 0.31 -1.76 -13.22
N ASN A 348 -0.54 -0.73 -13.08
CA ASN A 348 -0.72 -0.02 -11.80
C ASN A 348 -1.27 -0.95 -10.71
N ILE A 349 -2.33 -1.74 -10.99
CA ILE A 349 -2.91 -2.64 -9.99
C ILE A 349 -1.94 -3.75 -9.57
N VAL A 350 -1.20 -4.33 -10.53
CA VAL A 350 -0.18 -5.34 -10.22
C VAL A 350 0.92 -4.73 -9.36
N GLY A 351 1.42 -3.53 -9.70
CA GLY A 351 2.41 -2.82 -8.91
C GLY A 351 1.91 -2.53 -7.48
N ASP A 352 0.67 -2.04 -7.33
CA ASP A 352 0.05 -1.81 -6.02
C ASP A 352 -0.08 -3.11 -5.21
N MET A 353 -0.55 -4.21 -5.83
CA MET A 353 -0.64 -5.51 -5.18
C MET A 353 0.73 -6.08 -4.75
N LEU A 354 1.79 -5.85 -5.51
CA LEU A 354 3.15 -6.24 -5.14
C LEU A 354 3.66 -5.43 -3.93
N VAL A 355 3.42 -4.12 -3.91
CA VAL A 355 3.79 -3.26 -2.76
C VAL A 355 3.04 -3.67 -1.49
N LYS A 356 1.74 -3.96 -1.58
CA LYS A 356 0.92 -4.46 -0.45
C LYS A 356 1.43 -5.81 0.12
N GLN A 357 2.18 -6.57 -0.68
CA GLN A 357 2.88 -7.77 -0.24
C GLN A 357 4.31 -7.49 0.29
N GLY A 358 4.74 -6.21 0.32
CA GLY A 358 6.04 -5.78 0.83
C GLY A 358 7.19 -5.86 -0.18
N TYR A 359 6.91 -5.91 -1.47
CA TYR A 359 7.94 -5.80 -2.52
C TYR A 359 8.23 -4.32 -2.83
N ASN A 360 9.51 -4.00 -3.03
CA ASN A 360 9.90 -2.79 -3.74
C ASN A 360 9.77 -3.04 -5.23
N LEU A 361 9.33 -2.03 -5.98
CA LEU A 361 9.09 -2.18 -7.41
C LEU A 361 10.34 -1.85 -8.23
N TYR A 362 10.67 -2.75 -9.12
CA TYR A 362 11.74 -2.58 -10.11
C TYR A 362 11.25 -3.05 -11.47
N TYR A 363 11.64 -2.35 -12.54
CA TYR A 363 11.44 -2.74 -13.92
C TYR A 363 12.79 -2.78 -14.66
N TYR A 364 12.81 -3.34 -15.85
CA TYR A 364 13.98 -3.29 -16.70
C TYR A 364 13.60 -2.89 -18.11
N ASN A 365 14.38 -2.00 -18.70
CA ASN A 365 14.24 -1.62 -20.10
C ASN A 365 15.63 -1.45 -20.69
N SER A 366 15.97 -2.28 -21.67
CA SER A 366 17.22 -2.21 -22.40
C SER A 366 17.03 -1.43 -23.71
N ASP A 367 18.13 -0.83 -24.21
CA ASP A 367 18.16 -0.18 -25.53
C ASP A 367 17.98 -1.21 -26.68
N ARG A 368 17.98 -2.51 -26.37
CA ARG A 368 17.71 -3.57 -27.35
C ARG A 368 16.20 -3.71 -27.56
N PRO A 369 15.73 -3.80 -28.83
CA PRO A 369 14.33 -4.09 -29.09
C PRO A 369 13.85 -5.35 -28.37
N ALA A 370 12.65 -5.30 -27.77
CA ALA A 370 11.97 -6.42 -27.11
C ALA A 370 12.64 -6.99 -25.85
N LEU A 371 13.33 -6.17 -25.04
CA LEU A 371 13.78 -6.56 -23.70
C LEU A 371 13.30 -5.52 -22.66
N GLU A 372 12.00 -5.40 -22.52
CA GLU A 372 11.33 -4.65 -21.46
C GLU A 372 10.63 -5.62 -20.52
N MET A 373 10.81 -5.45 -19.20
CA MET A 373 10.16 -6.24 -18.17
C MET A 373 9.44 -5.33 -17.19
N ASP A 374 8.16 -5.62 -16.91
CA ASP A 374 7.29 -4.72 -16.16
C ASP A 374 7.67 -4.68 -14.68
N PHE A 375 7.92 -5.84 -14.05
CA PHE A 375 8.33 -5.93 -12.66
C PHE A 375 9.32 -7.07 -12.42
N PHE A 376 9.99 -6.99 -11.27
CA PHE A 376 10.79 -8.06 -10.71
C PHE A 376 10.41 -8.30 -9.26
N VAL A 377 10.24 -9.56 -8.90
CA VAL A 377 10.21 -10.02 -7.52
C VAL A 377 11.39 -10.95 -7.28
N ARG A 378 11.68 -11.27 -6.03
CA ARG A 378 12.77 -12.16 -5.70
C ARG A 378 12.38 -13.17 -4.64
N ASP A 379 13.01 -14.33 -4.71
CA ASP A 379 13.19 -15.24 -3.59
C ASP A 379 14.62 -15.09 -2.99
N ALA A 380 15.09 -16.06 -2.18
CA ALA A 380 16.43 -16.02 -1.60
C ALA A 380 17.52 -16.02 -2.69
N ASP A 381 17.34 -16.86 -3.71
CA ASP A 381 18.40 -17.25 -4.66
C ASP A 381 18.09 -16.85 -6.10
N SER A 382 16.90 -16.32 -6.39
CA SER A 382 16.47 -16.05 -7.77
C SER A 382 15.84 -14.68 -7.91
N LEU A 383 16.09 -14.08 -9.05
CA LEU A 383 15.40 -12.91 -9.56
C LEU A 383 14.31 -13.37 -10.53
N ILE A 384 13.07 -13.02 -10.24
CA ILE A 384 11.90 -13.52 -10.95
C ILE A 384 11.27 -12.36 -11.73
N PRO A 385 11.43 -12.30 -13.07
CA PRO A 385 10.75 -11.33 -13.91
C PRO A 385 9.25 -11.59 -13.94
N VAL A 386 8.46 -10.51 -13.83
CA VAL A 386 7.00 -10.53 -13.88
C VAL A 386 6.53 -9.68 -15.06
N GLU A 387 5.91 -10.31 -16.03
CA GLU A 387 5.35 -9.67 -17.22
C GLU A 387 3.84 -9.54 -17.11
N VAL A 388 3.32 -8.33 -17.32
CA VAL A 388 1.89 -7.99 -17.24
C VAL A 388 1.34 -7.82 -18.65
N LYS A 389 0.36 -8.63 -19.06
CA LYS A 389 -0.19 -8.62 -20.44
C LYS A 389 -1.69 -8.34 -20.44
N ALA A 390 -2.07 -7.12 -20.85
CA ALA A 390 -3.48 -6.72 -21.00
C ALA A 390 -4.25 -7.49 -22.08
N ASN A 391 -3.57 -8.16 -22.98
CA ASN A 391 -4.12 -9.00 -24.05
C ASN A 391 -3.35 -10.31 -24.14
N ASP A 392 -3.84 -11.27 -24.92
CA ASP A 392 -3.20 -12.57 -25.12
C ASP A 392 -1.96 -12.54 -26.07
N ASN A 393 -1.25 -11.42 -26.07
CA ASN A 393 -0.09 -11.21 -26.90
C ASN A 393 1.11 -12.08 -26.49
N ALA A 394 2.02 -12.28 -27.44
CA ALA A 394 3.25 -13.01 -27.22
C ALA A 394 4.11 -12.39 -26.11
N THR A 395 4.74 -13.24 -25.31
CA THR A 395 5.67 -12.88 -24.23
C THR A 395 7.11 -12.82 -24.74
N ALA A 396 7.37 -12.01 -25.78
CA ALA A 396 8.68 -11.94 -26.41
C ALA A 396 9.77 -11.49 -25.41
N SER A 397 9.50 -10.45 -24.61
CA SER A 397 10.46 -9.92 -23.65
C SER A 397 10.82 -10.94 -22.58
N LEU A 398 9.83 -11.59 -21.97
CA LEU A 398 10.05 -12.63 -20.95
C LEU A 398 10.82 -13.83 -21.54
N ASN A 399 10.43 -14.30 -22.74
CA ASN A 399 11.12 -15.39 -23.40
C ASN A 399 12.58 -15.04 -23.76
N ASN A 400 12.84 -13.81 -24.17
CA ASN A 400 14.19 -13.35 -24.49
C ASN A 400 15.05 -13.27 -23.23
N LEU A 401 14.49 -12.70 -22.14
CA LEU A 401 15.21 -12.61 -20.86
C LEU A 401 15.60 -14.00 -20.33
N LEU A 402 14.66 -14.96 -20.37
CA LEU A 402 14.86 -16.34 -19.89
C LEU A 402 15.78 -17.19 -20.78
N LYS A 403 16.18 -16.69 -21.95
CA LYS A 403 17.16 -17.36 -22.85
C LYS A 403 18.57 -16.82 -22.71
N GLU A 404 18.75 -15.68 -22.06
CA GLU A 404 20.05 -15.04 -21.92
C GLU A 404 20.84 -15.67 -20.75
N ASP A 405 21.83 -16.48 -21.05
CA ASP A 405 22.78 -17.06 -20.07
C ASP A 405 23.55 -15.98 -19.29
N LYS A 406 23.45 -14.74 -19.74
CA LYS A 406 24.06 -13.57 -19.10
C LYS A 406 23.47 -13.26 -17.69
N TYR A 407 22.23 -13.66 -17.41
CA TYR A 407 21.53 -13.35 -16.16
C TYR A 407 21.32 -14.63 -15.32
N PRO A 408 22.36 -15.12 -14.62
CA PRO A 408 22.32 -16.40 -13.91
C PRO A 408 21.31 -16.41 -12.74
N ASP A 409 20.97 -15.23 -12.20
CA ASP A 409 19.97 -15.10 -11.13
C ASP A 409 18.54 -15.33 -11.65
N VAL A 410 18.30 -15.23 -12.95
CA VAL A 410 16.96 -15.36 -13.56
C VAL A 410 16.73 -16.83 -13.95
N LYS A 411 16.11 -17.61 -13.05
CA LYS A 411 15.88 -19.05 -13.26
C LYS A 411 14.55 -19.37 -13.94
N TYR A 412 13.52 -18.59 -13.61
CA TYR A 412 12.18 -18.71 -14.17
C TYR A 412 11.47 -17.35 -14.13
N GLY A 413 10.30 -17.27 -14.75
CA GLY A 413 9.51 -16.04 -14.77
C GLY A 413 8.04 -16.26 -14.43
N ILE A 414 7.29 -15.15 -14.35
CA ILE A 414 5.85 -15.14 -14.12
C ILE A 414 5.19 -14.25 -15.19
N LYS A 415 4.14 -14.77 -15.82
CA LYS A 415 3.25 -14.03 -16.70
C LYS A 415 1.92 -13.84 -16.01
N LEU A 416 1.48 -12.58 -15.86
CA LEU A 416 0.17 -12.21 -15.36
C LEU A 416 -0.73 -11.78 -16.52
N GLY A 417 -1.94 -12.31 -16.59
CA GLY A 417 -2.86 -12.04 -17.68
C GLY A 417 -4.25 -12.63 -17.49
N TYR A 418 -4.93 -12.84 -18.62
CA TYR A 418 -6.28 -13.44 -18.63
C TYR A 418 -6.25 -14.98 -18.71
N LYS A 419 -5.09 -15.59 -18.98
CA LYS A 419 -4.97 -17.05 -19.08
C LYS A 419 -5.03 -17.69 -17.72
N ASN A 420 -5.54 -18.92 -17.70
CA ASN A 420 -5.59 -19.76 -16.52
C ASN A 420 -4.20 -20.16 -16.03
N ILE A 421 -4.13 -20.77 -14.84
CA ILE A 421 -2.90 -21.30 -14.25
C ILE A 421 -2.24 -22.29 -15.20
N GLY A 422 -0.94 -22.13 -15.40
CA GLY A 422 -0.13 -23.04 -16.22
C GLY A 422 1.36 -22.81 -16.05
N PHE A 423 2.16 -23.80 -16.51
CA PHE A 423 3.61 -23.73 -16.56
C PHE A 423 4.11 -24.34 -17.87
N ASN A 424 5.00 -23.67 -18.54
CA ASN A 424 5.53 -24.12 -19.86
C ASN A 424 7.00 -24.59 -19.81
N GLY A 425 7.51 -24.90 -18.63
CA GLY A 425 8.90 -25.29 -18.41
C GLY A 425 9.86 -24.12 -18.18
N LYS A 426 9.43 -22.85 -18.40
CA LYS A 426 10.24 -21.63 -18.25
C LYS A 426 9.60 -20.58 -17.36
N PHE A 427 8.30 -20.38 -17.48
CA PHE A 427 7.57 -19.42 -16.69
C PHE A 427 6.18 -19.93 -16.33
N TYR A 428 5.69 -19.45 -15.17
CA TYR A 428 4.32 -19.63 -14.71
C TYR A 428 3.41 -18.61 -15.37
N THR A 429 2.19 -19.02 -15.69
CA THR A 429 1.12 -18.12 -16.11
C THR A 429 0.06 -18.12 -15.02
N PHE A 430 -0.31 -16.95 -14.55
CA PHE A 430 -1.36 -16.78 -13.56
C PHE A 430 -2.38 -15.72 -14.01
N PRO A 431 -3.67 -15.92 -13.71
CA PRO A 431 -4.66 -14.85 -13.80
C PRO A 431 -4.26 -13.65 -12.91
N TYR A 432 -4.56 -12.43 -13.33
CA TYR A 432 -4.26 -11.20 -12.57
C TYR A 432 -4.73 -11.25 -11.12
N PHE A 433 -5.94 -11.81 -10.90
CA PHE A 433 -6.53 -11.86 -9.57
C PHE A 433 -5.75 -12.71 -8.58
N LEU A 434 -4.79 -13.52 -9.02
CA LEU A 434 -3.91 -14.28 -8.14
C LEU A 434 -2.62 -13.54 -7.75
N THR A 435 -2.43 -12.31 -8.24
CA THR A 435 -1.22 -11.52 -7.92
C THR A 435 -1.02 -11.34 -6.42
N PHE A 436 -2.08 -11.22 -5.62
CA PHE A 436 -1.99 -11.04 -4.17
C PHE A 436 -1.40 -12.26 -3.43
N LEU A 437 -1.33 -13.42 -4.07
CA LEU A 437 -0.74 -14.66 -3.53
C LEU A 437 0.71 -14.88 -3.98
N LEU A 438 1.28 -14.00 -4.81
CA LEU A 438 2.61 -14.23 -5.39
C LEU A 438 3.72 -14.36 -4.34
N LYS A 439 3.68 -13.54 -3.28
CA LYS A 439 4.72 -13.63 -2.23
C LYS A 439 4.69 -14.98 -1.51
N ARG A 440 3.49 -15.46 -1.20
CA ARG A 440 3.27 -16.78 -0.58
C ARG A 440 3.75 -17.90 -1.52
N PHE A 441 3.38 -17.82 -2.81
CA PHE A 441 3.81 -18.76 -3.84
C PHE A 441 5.33 -18.81 -4.01
N VAL A 442 5.97 -17.64 -4.11
CA VAL A 442 7.42 -17.54 -4.29
C VAL A 442 8.17 -18.07 -3.06
N ALA A 443 7.68 -17.79 -1.84
CA ALA A 443 8.31 -18.25 -0.60
C ALA A 443 8.26 -19.79 -0.44
N GLU A 444 7.15 -20.44 -0.77
CA GLU A 444 6.99 -21.90 -0.58
C GLU A 444 7.72 -22.73 -1.62
N ARG A 445 8.01 -22.17 -2.82
CA ARG A 445 8.82 -22.84 -3.84
C ARG A 445 10.31 -22.91 -3.51
N GLN A 446 10.76 -22.27 -2.45
CA GLN A 446 12.14 -22.35 -1.93
C GLN A 446 12.35 -23.53 -0.97
N ALA A 447 11.27 -24.05 -0.38
CA ALA A 447 11.26 -25.18 0.52
C ALA A 447 11.15 -26.52 -0.27
#